data_4ccf5dbf6a28d96d00aeddad068eb3df
#
_entry.id   4ccf5dbf6a28d96d00aeddad068eb3df
#
_cell.length_a   1.000
_cell.length_b   1.000
_cell.length_c   1.000
_cell.angle_alpha   90.00
_cell.angle_beta   90.00
_cell.angle_gamma   90.00
#
_symmetry.space_group_name_H-M   'P 1'
#
loop_
_entity.id
_entity.type
_entity.pdbx_description
1 polymer ?
#
loop_
_entity_poly.entity_id
_entity_poly.type
_entity_poly.pdbx_seq_one_letter_code
_entity_poly.pdbx_strand_id
1 'polypeptide(L)'
;MERTGCAVVGGGPAGMVLGLLLARAGVNVTVMEKHRDFLRDFRGDTVHASTVRLIDELGLGAGFRSLPQSRLRNVAVPVPGAGLVTLAAFDSLKPPYNYVAMMPQWDFLDFLASAAAEEPMFTLLMESEATGLEFDGGRVTGVRCREVGTSSEHVLHADVVVAADGRHSVLRQAAGMRPREYPVPFDTWWFRLPRHASERGEVAGVVPSLGNRDAMIALNRTNYYQMGYLAPKGSDARIRAGGVDRFRQRVAALRPDLADRVDSISSVEDLHWLDVKLNRLRRWYVDGFLCIGDAAHAMSPAGGVGINLAIQDAVAAAERLAPDLRRGYVRTKTLAAIQRRRRMPTVVVQTVQRIMHRVVFVPLFDGKLSGDMLAGKGSGARFLIQRAIFFILRHNPVVKRLLPRVIAFGPRPEHAPAFARPLTARPPTKLEAMTSPTDTAVDTAAARARLLELIKELAVVRGKVILSSGAEADYYIDLRRITLHHEASKLVGQVMLALADDAGIDFECAGGLTMGADPVGTAVMHAAADAGRTVDAFVVRKAQKSYGMGRQVEGPSVEGRKVLVLEDTSTTGGSALTAVEGVRKAGGNVVAVAVIVDRDTGAKEKIEAETGVPYLFAFGKDELGLD
;
A
#
# COMPACT_ATOMS: atom_id res chain seq x y z
N MET A 1 -19.71 12.87 -30.26
CA MET A 1 -20.00 13.15 -28.84
C MET A 1 -19.31 12.08 -28.05
N GLU A 2 -18.42 12.48 -27.15
CA GLU A 2 -17.77 11.52 -26.26
C GLU A 2 -18.77 10.92 -25.26
N ARG A 3 -18.76 9.62 -25.11
CA ARG A 3 -19.65 8.89 -24.20
C ARG A 3 -18.90 7.85 -23.38
N THR A 4 -19.23 7.76 -22.13
CA THR A 4 -18.71 6.73 -21.21
C THR A 4 -19.87 6.07 -20.45
N GLY A 5 -19.68 4.90 -19.88
CA GLY A 5 -20.68 4.28 -19.00
C GLY A 5 -20.75 5.03 -17.66
N CYS A 6 -19.60 5.41 -17.09
CA CYS A 6 -19.53 6.16 -15.85
C CYS A 6 -18.51 7.31 -15.95
N ALA A 7 -18.95 8.55 -15.76
CA ALA A 7 -18.08 9.70 -15.58
C ALA A 7 -17.82 9.92 -14.10
N VAL A 8 -16.56 9.82 -13.66
CA VAL A 8 -16.12 10.04 -12.28
C VAL A 8 -15.34 11.34 -12.22
N VAL A 9 -15.82 12.31 -11.46
CA VAL A 9 -15.18 13.63 -11.33
C VAL A 9 -14.41 13.71 -10.03
N GLY A 10 -13.09 13.86 -10.16
CA GLY A 10 -12.10 13.92 -9.09
C GLY A 10 -11.22 12.67 -9.03
N GLY A 11 -9.93 12.81 -9.38
CA GLY A 11 -8.88 11.78 -9.33
C GLY A 11 -8.32 11.53 -7.93
N GLY A 12 -9.08 11.84 -6.87
CA GLY A 12 -8.73 11.49 -5.50
C GLY A 12 -8.91 9.99 -5.19
N PRO A 13 -8.62 9.54 -3.94
CA PRO A 13 -8.66 8.12 -3.59
C PRO A 13 -9.99 7.41 -3.90
N ALA A 14 -11.12 8.10 -3.71
CA ALA A 14 -12.43 7.52 -4.02
C ALA A 14 -12.65 7.38 -5.53
N GLY A 15 -12.28 8.40 -6.31
CA GLY A 15 -12.49 8.38 -7.76
C GLY A 15 -11.58 7.36 -8.45
N MET A 16 -10.28 7.30 -8.07
CA MET A 16 -9.33 6.34 -8.65
C MET A 16 -9.72 4.90 -8.32
N VAL A 17 -10.09 4.61 -7.07
CA VAL A 17 -10.57 3.26 -6.68
C VAL A 17 -11.88 2.91 -7.39
N LEU A 18 -12.83 3.84 -7.51
CA LEU A 18 -14.07 3.58 -8.25
C LEU A 18 -13.80 3.29 -9.72
N GLY A 19 -12.94 4.11 -10.35
CA GLY A 19 -12.54 3.94 -11.75
C GLY A 19 -11.92 2.57 -11.99
N LEU A 20 -10.90 2.19 -11.21
CA LEU A 20 -10.25 0.89 -11.29
C LEU A 20 -11.26 -0.27 -11.15
N LEU A 21 -12.13 -0.22 -10.15
CA LEU A 21 -13.09 -1.28 -9.90
C LEU A 21 -14.14 -1.41 -11.00
N LEU A 22 -14.62 -0.29 -11.56
CA LEU A 22 -15.58 -0.31 -12.67
C LEU A 22 -14.94 -0.80 -13.98
N ALA A 23 -13.70 -0.39 -14.25
CA ALA A 23 -12.95 -0.89 -15.41
C ALA A 23 -12.77 -2.42 -15.34
N ARG A 24 -12.37 -2.96 -14.17
CA ARG A 24 -12.32 -4.42 -13.93
C ARG A 24 -13.68 -5.11 -14.01
N ALA A 25 -14.75 -4.37 -13.84
CA ALA A 25 -16.09 -4.87 -14.10
C ALA A 25 -16.44 -4.91 -15.60
N GLY A 26 -15.56 -4.49 -16.52
CA GLY A 26 -15.84 -4.36 -17.94
C GLY A 26 -16.75 -3.17 -18.27
N VAL A 27 -16.75 -2.14 -17.43
CA VAL A 27 -17.52 -0.89 -17.62
C VAL A 27 -16.58 0.18 -18.13
N ASN A 28 -16.92 0.80 -19.27
CA ASN A 28 -16.20 1.97 -19.75
C ASN A 28 -16.34 3.11 -18.74
N VAL A 29 -15.24 3.54 -18.15
CA VAL A 29 -15.19 4.56 -17.11
C VAL A 29 -14.16 5.64 -17.45
N THR A 30 -14.58 6.90 -17.31
CA THR A 30 -13.70 8.05 -17.45
C THR A 30 -13.58 8.77 -16.12
N VAL A 31 -12.35 8.85 -15.59
CA VAL A 31 -12.01 9.64 -14.40
C VAL A 31 -11.41 10.96 -14.83
N MET A 32 -11.95 12.07 -14.33
CA MET A 32 -11.50 13.42 -14.65
C MET A 32 -10.80 14.04 -13.44
N GLU A 33 -9.62 14.60 -13.65
CA GLU A 33 -8.85 15.32 -12.65
C GLU A 33 -8.43 16.68 -13.19
N LYS A 34 -8.72 17.75 -12.44
CA LYS A 34 -8.43 19.12 -12.88
C LYS A 34 -6.97 19.52 -12.83
N HIS A 35 -6.13 18.81 -12.09
CA HIS A 35 -4.71 19.07 -11.98
C HIS A 35 -3.92 18.24 -12.99
N ARG A 36 -2.71 18.70 -13.32
CA ARG A 36 -1.78 18.01 -14.23
C ARG A 36 -1.12 16.77 -13.61
N ASP A 37 -1.12 16.67 -12.27
CA ASP A 37 -0.48 15.61 -11.49
C ASP A 37 -1.23 15.38 -10.17
N PHE A 38 -0.79 14.41 -9.39
CA PHE A 38 -1.32 14.14 -8.05
C PHE A 38 -0.52 14.81 -6.93
N LEU A 39 0.50 15.61 -7.25
CA LEU A 39 1.29 16.37 -6.29
C LEU A 39 0.43 17.48 -5.68
N ARG A 40 -0.31 17.12 -4.66
CA ARG A 40 -1.15 18.06 -3.92
C ARG A 40 -0.70 18.20 -2.51
N ASP A 41 -1.11 19.36 -1.95
CA ASP A 41 -0.81 19.70 -0.57
C ASP A 41 -1.14 18.58 0.40
N PHE A 42 -0.19 18.23 1.16
CA PHE A 42 -0.12 17.59 2.48
C PHE A 42 -1.45 17.07 3.06
N ARG A 43 -2.20 16.28 2.33
CA ARG A 43 -3.45 15.69 2.80
C ARG A 43 -3.40 14.17 2.70
N GLY A 44 -3.95 13.51 3.70
CA GLY A 44 -4.36 12.13 3.57
C GLY A 44 -3.23 11.10 3.53
N ASP A 45 -2.29 11.25 4.39
CA ASP A 45 -1.10 10.41 4.49
C ASP A 45 -1.31 9.03 5.13
N THR A 46 -2.56 8.63 5.39
CA THR A 46 -2.86 7.38 6.10
C THR A 46 -3.67 6.43 5.23
N VAL A 47 -3.08 5.28 4.89
CA VAL A 47 -3.75 4.17 4.23
C VAL A 47 -4.05 3.10 5.28
N HIS A 48 -5.32 3.00 5.65
CA HIS A 48 -5.75 2.11 6.74
C HIS A 48 -5.73 0.63 6.35
N ALA A 49 -5.71 -0.25 7.34
CA ALA A 49 -5.69 -1.70 7.17
C ALA A 49 -6.79 -2.24 6.24
N SER A 50 -7.98 -1.63 6.24
CA SER A 50 -9.06 -2.02 5.30
C SER A 50 -8.72 -1.71 3.84
N THR A 51 -8.01 -0.61 3.59
CA THR A 51 -7.53 -0.27 2.25
C THR A 51 -6.35 -1.16 1.86
N VAL A 52 -5.41 -1.43 2.76
CA VAL A 52 -4.31 -2.39 2.52
C VAL A 52 -4.87 -3.76 2.14
N ARG A 53 -5.91 -4.22 2.87
CA ARG A 53 -6.61 -5.47 2.54
C ARG A 53 -7.30 -5.41 1.18
N LEU A 54 -7.98 -4.31 0.87
CA LEU A 54 -8.60 -4.12 -0.45
C LEU A 54 -7.56 -4.25 -1.58
N ILE A 55 -6.40 -3.61 -1.43
CA ILE A 55 -5.30 -3.67 -2.41
C ILE A 55 -4.78 -5.10 -2.56
N ASP A 56 -4.65 -5.87 -1.47
CA ASP A 56 -4.30 -7.31 -1.54
C ASP A 56 -5.39 -8.12 -2.24
N GLU A 57 -6.65 -7.91 -1.91
CA GLU A 57 -7.80 -8.57 -2.55
C GLU A 57 -7.91 -8.24 -4.05
N LEU A 58 -7.32 -7.13 -4.50
CA LEU A 58 -7.21 -6.73 -5.92
C LEU A 58 -5.97 -7.31 -6.61
N GLY A 59 -5.12 -8.08 -5.90
CA GLY A 59 -3.88 -8.63 -6.45
C GLY A 59 -2.73 -7.60 -6.56
N LEU A 60 -2.90 -6.40 -6.00
CA LEU A 60 -1.94 -5.29 -6.10
C LEU A 60 -1.04 -5.16 -4.86
N GLY A 61 -1.16 -6.09 -3.92
CA GLY A 61 -0.51 -5.99 -2.61
C GLY A 61 1.02 -5.99 -2.65
N ALA A 62 1.64 -6.74 -3.55
CA ALA A 62 3.10 -6.77 -3.70
C ALA A 62 3.64 -5.39 -4.11
N GLY A 63 3.09 -4.80 -5.17
CA GLY A 63 3.45 -3.45 -5.63
C GLY A 63 3.20 -2.38 -4.58
N PHE A 64 2.08 -2.45 -3.85
CA PHE A 64 1.81 -1.50 -2.75
C PHE A 64 2.86 -1.58 -1.63
N ARG A 65 3.29 -2.79 -1.26
CA ARG A 65 4.27 -2.98 -0.18
C ARG A 65 5.69 -2.55 -0.56
N SER A 66 6.02 -2.46 -1.84
CA SER A 66 7.30 -1.95 -2.33
C SER A 66 7.40 -0.42 -2.32
N LEU A 67 6.26 0.29 -2.19
CA LEU A 67 6.26 1.76 -2.11
C LEU A 67 6.92 2.24 -0.81
N PRO A 68 7.62 3.39 -0.84
CA PRO A 68 8.18 4.00 0.36
C PRO A 68 7.08 4.33 1.36
N GLN A 69 7.06 3.62 2.48
CA GLN A 69 6.05 3.81 3.52
C GLN A 69 6.60 3.52 4.91
N SER A 70 6.06 4.19 5.92
CA SER A 70 6.26 3.81 7.31
C SER A 70 4.99 3.16 7.88
N ARG A 71 5.16 2.22 8.83
CA ARG A 71 4.04 1.46 9.40
C ARG A 71 3.71 1.97 10.79
N LEU A 72 2.55 2.63 10.91
CA LEU A 72 2.02 3.06 12.20
C LEU A 72 1.36 1.85 12.90
N ARG A 73 1.92 1.42 14.02
CA ARG A 73 1.40 0.30 14.81
C ARG A 73 0.62 0.76 16.04
N ASN A 74 0.97 1.94 16.58
CA ASN A 74 0.36 2.45 17.80
C ASN A 74 0.05 3.94 17.68
N VAL A 75 -1.08 4.35 18.25
CA VAL A 75 -1.43 5.75 18.47
C VAL A 75 -1.46 5.98 19.98
N ALA A 76 -0.59 6.82 20.48
CA ALA A 76 -0.53 7.17 21.88
C ALA A 76 -0.73 8.68 22.07
N VAL A 77 -1.30 9.05 23.20
CA VAL A 77 -1.43 10.46 23.60
C VAL A 77 -0.75 10.67 24.95
N PRO A 78 -0.07 11.79 25.14
CA PRO A 78 0.44 12.16 26.45
C PRO A 78 -0.77 12.49 27.36
N VAL A 79 -0.90 11.77 28.44
CA VAL A 79 -1.88 12.04 29.48
C VAL A 79 -1.13 12.44 30.73
N PRO A 80 -1.28 13.66 31.18
CA PRO A 80 -0.63 14.15 32.36
C PRO A 80 -0.91 13.33 33.61
N GLY A 81 0.12 13.08 34.38
CA GLY A 81 0.05 12.20 35.54
C GLY A 81 -0.03 10.70 35.24
N ALA A 82 -0.26 10.32 33.97
CA ALA A 82 -0.33 8.92 33.52
C ALA A 82 0.68 8.56 32.41
N GLY A 83 1.49 9.54 31.94
CA GLY A 83 2.45 9.34 30.87
C GLY A 83 1.78 9.13 29.50
N LEU A 84 2.44 8.39 28.61
CA LEU A 84 1.89 8.02 27.30
C LEU A 84 0.80 6.94 27.47
N VAL A 85 -0.43 7.25 27.04
CA VAL A 85 -1.55 6.30 27.03
C VAL A 85 -1.82 5.88 25.58
N THR A 86 -1.67 4.59 25.31
CA THR A 86 -2.00 4.02 23.99
C THR A 86 -3.53 4.04 23.79
N LEU A 87 -3.98 4.82 22.79
CA LEU A 87 -5.38 4.89 22.39
C LEU A 87 -5.77 3.76 21.43
N ALA A 88 -4.87 3.40 20.51
CA ALA A 88 -5.07 2.30 19.58
C ALA A 88 -3.74 1.55 19.39
N ALA A 89 -3.79 0.23 19.59
CA ALA A 89 -2.71 -0.70 19.33
C ALA A 89 -3.11 -1.59 18.12
N PHE A 90 -2.64 -1.24 16.93
CA PHE A 90 -2.98 -1.97 15.71
C PHE A 90 -2.27 -3.33 15.63
N ASP A 91 -1.15 -3.51 16.32
CA ASP A 91 -0.45 -4.79 16.48
C ASP A 91 -1.32 -5.87 17.15
N SER A 92 -2.37 -5.48 17.87
CA SER A 92 -3.39 -6.40 18.39
C SER A 92 -4.34 -6.97 17.30
N LEU A 93 -4.29 -6.45 16.09
CA LEU A 93 -5.06 -6.93 14.95
C LEU A 93 -4.36 -8.11 14.27
N LYS A 94 -5.16 -8.92 13.54
CA LYS A 94 -4.63 -10.08 12.84
C LYS A 94 -3.68 -9.66 11.68
N PRO A 95 -2.44 -10.18 11.63
CA PRO A 95 -1.57 -9.99 10.48
C PRO A 95 -2.22 -10.50 9.18
N PRO A 96 -1.83 -9.97 8.01
CA PRO A 96 -0.86 -8.91 7.76
C PRO A 96 -1.41 -7.48 7.89
N TYR A 97 -2.67 -7.31 8.30
CA TYR A 97 -3.39 -6.02 8.32
C TYR A 97 -3.37 -5.37 9.71
N ASN A 98 -2.23 -5.43 10.39
CA ASN A 98 -2.05 -4.97 11.77
C ASN A 98 -1.29 -3.64 11.87
N TYR A 99 -1.44 -2.78 10.86
CA TYR A 99 -0.82 -1.45 10.79
C TYR A 99 -1.65 -0.49 9.94
N VAL A 100 -1.35 0.79 10.06
CA VAL A 100 -1.76 1.83 9.11
C VAL A 100 -0.52 2.23 8.32
N ALA A 101 -0.58 2.16 6.99
CA ALA A 101 0.53 2.61 6.15
C ALA A 101 0.53 4.14 6.09
N MET A 102 1.69 4.72 6.37
CA MET A 102 1.93 6.15 6.36
C MET A 102 2.76 6.47 5.13
N MET A 103 2.15 7.07 4.12
CA MET A 103 2.78 7.41 2.85
C MET A 103 2.18 8.68 2.26
N PRO A 104 2.91 9.42 1.41
CA PRO A 104 2.33 10.54 0.67
C PRO A 104 1.13 10.09 -0.16
N GLN A 105 0.08 10.91 -0.20
CA GLN A 105 -1.12 10.56 -0.96
C GLN A 105 -0.84 10.46 -2.47
N TRP A 106 0.08 11.26 -3.01
CA TRP A 106 0.44 11.20 -4.43
C TRP A 106 1.07 9.85 -4.80
N ASP A 107 1.97 9.27 -3.99
CA ASP A 107 2.54 7.94 -4.26
C ASP A 107 1.44 6.87 -4.33
N PHE A 108 0.43 6.98 -3.45
CA PHE A 108 -0.72 6.07 -3.46
C PHE A 108 -1.62 6.29 -4.69
N LEU A 109 -1.82 7.53 -5.12
CA LEU A 109 -2.63 7.85 -6.30
C LEU A 109 -1.93 7.47 -7.60
N ASP A 110 -0.62 7.72 -7.72
CA ASP A 110 0.20 7.29 -8.86
C ASP A 110 0.20 5.75 -8.99
N PHE A 111 0.32 5.06 -7.87
CA PHE A 111 0.19 3.59 -7.83
C PHE A 111 -1.18 3.12 -8.33
N LEU A 112 -2.27 3.74 -7.87
CA LEU A 112 -3.62 3.40 -8.35
C LEU A 112 -3.82 3.76 -9.83
N ALA A 113 -3.27 4.88 -10.28
CA ALA A 113 -3.34 5.31 -11.68
C ALA A 113 -2.61 4.34 -12.60
N SER A 114 -1.40 3.92 -12.20
CA SER A 114 -0.62 2.91 -12.94
C SER A 114 -1.39 1.59 -13.03
N ALA A 115 -1.96 1.10 -11.92
CA ALA A 115 -2.75 -0.12 -11.92
C ALA A 115 -4.06 0.00 -12.74
N ALA A 116 -4.66 1.18 -12.78
CA ALA A 116 -5.88 1.41 -13.55
C ALA A 116 -5.60 1.57 -15.06
N ALA A 117 -4.44 2.11 -15.42
CA ALA A 117 -4.03 2.27 -16.82
C ALA A 117 -3.86 0.91 -17.56
N GLU A 118 -3.62 -0.18 -16.83
CA GLU A 118 -3.57 -1.53 -17.38
C GLU A 118 -4.97 -2.07 -17.77
N GLU A 119 -6.04 -1.40 -17.33
CA GLU A 119 -7.42 -1.86 -17.59
C GLU A 119 -7.97 -1.23 -18.87
N PRO A 120 -8.36 -2.01 -19.90
CA PRO A 120 -8.77 -1.49 -21.22
C PRO A 120 -9.98 -0.55 -21.20
N MET A 121 -10.82 -0.67 -20.15
CA MET A 121 -12.04 0.13 -20.00
C MET A 121 -11.83 1.38 -19.13
N PHE A 122 -10.58 1.71 -18.78
CA PHE A 122 -10.25 2.86 -17.96
C PHE A 122 -9.68 4.00 -18.78
N THR A 123 -10.21 5.20 -18.57
CA THR A 123 -9.66 6.44 -19.12
C THR A 123 -9.44 7.44 -18.00
N LEU A 124 -8.24 8.02 -17.91
CA LEU A 124 -7.91 9.11 -16.99
C LEU A 124 -7.65 10.39 -17.79
N LEU A 125 -8.45 11.41 -17.54
CA LEU A 125 -8.30 12.74 -18.12
C LEU A 125 -7.74 13.67 -17.05
N MET A 126 -6.44 13.95 -17.11
CA MET A 126 -5.78 14.99 -16.31
C MET A 126 -6.08 16.37 -16.92
N GLU A 127 -5.87 17.44 -16.14
CA GLU A 127 -6.13 18.82 -16.55
C GLU A 127 -7.55 19.06 -17.08
N SER A 128 -8.52 18.23 -16.65
CA SER A 128 -9.91 18.26 -17.06
C SER A 128 -10.81 18.73 -15.92
N GLU A 129 -11.25 19.98 -16.00
CA GLU A 129 -12.10 20.61 -14.98
C GLU A 129 -13.58 20.43 -15.30
N ALA A 130 -14.33 19.82 -14.38
CA ALA A 130 -15.78 19.77 -14.46
C ALA A 130 -16.39 21.12 -14.05
N THR A 131 -17.23 21.70 -14.91
CA THR A 131 -17.86 23.01 -14.71
C THR A 131 -19.33 22.92 -14.34
N GLY A 132 -20.00 21.79 -14.66
CA GLY A 132 -21.41 21.59 -14.36
C GLY A 132 -21.94 20.23 -14.76
N LEU A 133 -23.24 20.08 -14.67
CA LEU A 133 -23.96 18.85 -15.04
C LEU A 133 -24.82 19.10 -16.28
N GLU A 134 -24.95 18.08 -17.11
CA GLU A 134 -25.89 18.04 -18.23
C GLU A 134 -27.15 17.28 -17.81
N PHE A 135 -28.31 17.81 -18.18
CA PHE A 135 -29.62 17.25 -17.78
C PHE A 135 -30.48 16.98 -19.00
N ASP A 136 -31.23 15.89 -18.95
CA ASP A 136 -32.33 15.60 -19.86
C ASP A 136 -33.51 15.06 -19.04
N GLY A 137 -34.71 15.69 -19.22
CA GLY A 137 -35.91 15.30 -18.49
C GLY A 137 -35.77 15.24 -16.96
N GLY A 138 -34.86 16.04 -16.38
CA GLY A 138 -34.58 16.05 -14.93
C GLY A 138 -33.61 14.98 -14.46
N ARG A 139 -33.10 14.12 -15.36
CA ARG A 139 -32.04 13.17 -15.14
C ARG A 139 -30.70 13.78 -15.53
N VAL A 140 -29.64 13.51 -14.76
CA VAL A 140 -28.27 13.82 -15.16
C VAL A 140 -27.83 12.80 -16.22
N THR A 141 -27.36 13.30 -17.38
CA THR A 141 -26.96 12.51 -18.55
C THR A 141 -25.51 12.75 -18.95
N GLY A 142 -24.80 13.63 -18.24
CA GLY A 142 -23.42 13.94 -18.52
C GLY A 142 -22.83 14.99 -17.60
N VAL A 143 -21.57 15.28 -17.82
CA VAL A 143 -20.81 16.32 -17.14
C VAL A 143 -20.29 17.33 -18.16
N ARG A 144 -20.48 18.62 -17.90
CA ARG A 144 -19.82 19.71 -18.63
C ARG A 144 -18.43 19.89 -18.11
N CYS A 145 -17.47 19.94 -19.00
CA CYS A 145 -16.06 20.02 -18.65
C CYS A 145 -15.29 20.83 -19.68
N ARG A 146 -14.12 21.26 -19.28
CA ARG A 146 -13.14 21.95 -20.11
C ARG A 146 -11.72 21.51 -19.76
N GLU A 147 -10.82 21.63 -20.70
CA GLU A 147 -9.40 21.54 -20.43
C GLU A 147 -8.96 22.80 -19.65
N VAL A 148 -8.14 22.59 -18.61
CA VAL A 148 -7.64 23.68 -17.76
C VAL A 148 -6.84 24.70 -18.59
N GLY A 149 -7.15 25.98 -18.44
CA GLY A 149 -6.53 27.06 -19.24
C GLY A 149 -7.25 27.35 -20.56
N THR A 150 -8.27 26.60 -20.92
CA THR A 150 -9.13 26.86 -22.10
C THR A 150 -10.50 27.39 -21.70
N SER A 151 -11.18 28.08 -22.62
CA SER A 151 -12.58 28.52 -22.46
C SER A 151 -13.58 27.62 -23.16
N SER A 152 -13.11 26.62 -23.93
CA SER A 152 -13.98 25.73 -24.68
C SER A 152 -14.57 24.66 -23.78
N GLU A 153 -15.87 24.69 -23.55
CA GLU A 153 -16.58 23.63 -22.85
C GLU A 153 -17.10 22.55 -23.81
N HIS A 154 -17.08 21.31 -23.33
CA HIS A 154 -17.69 20.19 -24.01
C HIS A 154 -18.47 19.33 -22.99
N VAL A 155 -19.30 18.42 -23.49
CA VAL A 155 -20.09 17.52 -22.66
C VAL A 155 -19.58 16.10 -22.84
N LEU A 156 -19.17 15.47 -21.71
CA LEU A 156 -18.95 14.03 -21.64
C LEU A 156 -20.27 13.38 -21.19
N HIS A 157 -20.94 12.69 -22.10
CA HIS A 157 -22.17 11.95 -21.80
C HIS A 157 -21.88 10.67 -21.03
N ALA A 158 -22.76 10.34 -20.05
CA ALA A 158 -22.59 9.15 -19.21
C ALA A 158 -23.94 8.58 -18.76
N ASP A 159 -24.00 7.26 -18.53
CA ASP A 159 -25.18 6.61 -17.94
C ASP A 159 -25.35 6.99 -16.44
N VAL A 160 -24.23 7.32 -15.80
CA VAL A 160 -24.17 7.91 -14.45
C VAL A 160 -22.96 8.82 -14.29
N VAL A 161 -23.15 9.93 -13.58
CA VAL A 161 -22.04 10.81 -13.15
C VAL A 161 -21.82 10.62 -11.65
N VAL A 162 -20.56 10.41 -11.24
CA VAL A 162 -20.16 10.27 -9.83
C VAL A 162 -19.24 11.40 -9.42
N ALA A 163 -19.70 12.24 -8.49
CA ALA A 163 -18.87 13.30 -7.90
C ALA A 163 -18.00 12.72 -6.78
N ALA A 164 -16.68 12.74 -6.99
CA ALA A 164 -15.62 12.48 -6.03
C ALA A 164 -14.68 13.70 -5.91
N ASP A 165 -15.15 14.89 -6.28
CA ASP A 165 -14.47 16.18 -6.42
C ASP A 165 -14.25 16.92 -5.07
N GLY A 166 -14.46 16.23 -3.98
CA GLY A 166 -14.04 16.65 -2.66
C GLY A 166 -15.02 17.62 -1.96
N ARG A 167 -14.51 18.24 -0.88
CA ARG A 167 -15.32 19.05 0.07
C ARG A 167 -15.96 20.30 -0.54
N HIS A 168 -15.41 20.81 -1.63
CA HIS A 168 -15.89 21.97 -2.38
C HIS A 168 -16.57 21.58 -3.70
N SER A 169 -17.14 20.38 -3.76
CA SER A 169 -17.75 19.79 -4.94
C SER A 169 -18.62 20.78 -5.73
N VAL A 170 -18.21 21.05 -6.97
CA VAL A 170 -18.92 21.89 -7.95
C VAL A 170 -20.16 21.16 -8.42
N LEU A 171 -20.04 19.85 -8.68
CA LEU A 171 -21.16 19.06 -9.20
C LEU A 171 -22.27 18.89 -8.16
N ARG A 172 -21.93 18.75 -6.87
CA ARG A 172 -22.90 18.76 -5.79
C ARG A 172 -23.74 20.04 -5.79
N GLN A 173 -23.09 21.19 -5.99
CA GLN A 173 -23.76 22.48 -6.07
C GLN A 173 -24.62 22.58 -7.32
N ALA A 174 -24.12 22.14 -8.49
CA ALA A 174 -24.84 22.10 -9.75
C ALA A 174 -26.11 21.21 -9.67
N ALA A 175 -26.06 20.13 -8.87
CA ALA A 175 -27.21 19.28 -8.57
C ALA A 175 -28.19 19.88 -7.52
N GLY A 176 -27.97 21.12 -7.06
CA GLY A 176 -28.79 21.79 -6.05
C GLY A 176 -28.72 21.18 -4.64
N MET A 177 -27.67 20.37 -4.38
CA MET A 177 -27.53 19.62 -3.14
C MET A 177 -26.74 20.41 -2.09
N ARG A 178 -27.30 20.58 -0.90
CA ARG A 178 -26.68 21.32 0.21
C ARG A 178 -26.35 20.38 1.37
N PRO A 179 -25.09 20.32 1.84
CA PRO A 179 -24.71 19.53 3.00
C PRO A 179 -25.20 20.19 4.30
N ARG A 180 -25.50 19.36 5.29
CA ARG A 180 -25.67 19.81 6.68
C ARG A 180 -24.28 19.99 7.28
N GLU A 181 -23.95 21.23 7.67
CA GLU A 181 -22.69 21.56 8.34
C GLU A 181 -22.75 21.22 9.84
N TYR A 182 -21.61 20.82 10.39
CA TYR A 182 -21.41 20.62 11.81
C TYR A 182 -20.24 21.49 12.29
N PRO A 183 -20.33 22.08 13.51
CA PRO A 183 -19.26 22.90 14.05
C PRO A 183 -17.95 22.13 14.18
N VAL A 184 -16.84 22.78 13.79
CA VAL A 184 -15.47 22.30 13.95
C VAL A 184 -14.70 23.37 14.72
N PRO A 185 -13.98 23.01 15.80
CA PRO A 185 -13.33 23.98 16.68
C PRO A 185 -11.96 24.45 16.20
N PHE A 186 -11.37 23.84 15.16
CA PHE A 186 -10.00 24.12 14.73
C PHE A 186 -9.82 24.07 13.23
N ASP A 187 -8.73 24.69 12.77
CA ASP A 187 -8.11 24.50 11.47
C ASP A 187 -6.73 23.86 11.64
N THR A 188 -6.13 23.37 10.55
CA THR A 188 -4.84 22.69 10.55
C THR A 188 -3.92 23.33 9.52
N TRP A 189 -2.67 23.56 9.89
CA TRP A 189 -1.59 24.00 8.99
C TRP A 189 -0.59 22.85 8.86
N TRP A 190 -0.33 22.46 7.64
CA TRP A 190 0.62 21.40 7.32
C TRP A 190 1.92 22.00 6.83
N PHE A 191 3.06 21.46 7.30
CA PHE A 191 4.40 21.86 6.89
C PHE A 191 5.38 20.71 7.10
N ARG A 192 6.64 20.88 6.69
CA ARG A 192 7.68 19.85 6.82
C ARG A 192 8.80 20.33 7.72
N LEU A 193 9.39 19.40 8.48
CA LEU A 193 10.66 19.59 9.15
C LEU A 193 11.60 18.44 8.77
N PRO A 194 12.90 18.67 8.51
CA PRO A 194 13.84 17.63 8.16
C PRO A 194 14.04 16.64 9.32
N ARG A 195 14.33 15.38 8.99
CA ARG A 195 14.77 14.36 9.97
C ARG A 195 16.27 14.17 9.87
N HIS A 196 16.94 14.11 11.02
CA HIS A 196 18.35 13.74 11.07
C HIS A 196 18.56 12.25 10.75
N ALA A 197 19.77 11.91 10.29
CA ALA A 197 20.10 10.53 9.95
C ALA A 197 19.99 9.58 11.17
N SER A 198 20.28 10.07 12.36
CA SER A 198 20.17 9.34 13.64
C SER A 198 18.73 8.97 14.02
N GLU A 199 17.74 9.69 13.51
CA GLU A 199 16.31 9.45 13.78
C GLU A 199 15.68 8.47 12.77
N ARG A 200 16.44 8.06 11.75
CA ARG A 200 15.99 7.07 10.76
C ARG A 200 15.95 5.69 11.42
N GLY A 201 14.81 5.00 11.34
CA GLY A 201 14.61 3.70 11.97
C GLY A 201 13.72 3.73 13.23
N GLU A 202 13.39 4.91 13.76
CA GLU A 202 12.38 5.00 14.80
C GLU A 202 11.01 4.51 14.29
N VAL A 203 10.34 3.75 15.15
CA VAL A 203 9.00 3.24 14.85
C VAL A 203 8.04 4.40 14.63
N ALA A 204 7.29 4.37 13.52
CA ALA A 204 6.28 5.37 13.25
C ALA A 204 5.25 5.40 14.41
N GLY A 205 5.25 6.49 15.15
CA GLY A 205 4.27 6.78 16.20
C GLY A 205 3.63 8.14 15.93
N VAL A 206 2.37 8.31 16.32
CA VAL A 206 1.73 9.62 16.36
C VAL A 206 1.57 10.02 17.82
N VAL A 207 2.38 10.97 18.25
CA VAL A 207 2.29 11.56 19.58
C VAL A 207 1.97 13.03 19.43
N PRO A 208 0.75 13.49 19.78
CA PRO A 208 0.41 14.90 19.72
C PRO A 208 1.12 15.65 20.86
N SER A 209 1.66 16.82 20.53
CA SER A 209 2.13 17.80 21.50
C SER A 209 1.00 18.80 21.77
N LEU A 210 0.67 19.01 23.02
CA LEU A 210 -0.42 19.89 23.44
C LEU A 210 0.18 21.17 24.04
N GLY A 211 -0.29 22.32 23.54
CA GLY A 211 0.11 23.63 24.04
C GLY A 211 -1.03 24.38 24.71
N ASN A 212 -0.84 25.68 24.92
CA ASN A 212 -1.89 26.56 25.39
C ASN A 212 -2.70 27.09 24.20
N ARG A 213 -3.88 26.51 23.97
CA ARG A 213 -4.83 26.82 22.89
C ARG A 213 -4.36 26.38 21.49
N ASP A 214 -3.44 25.43 21.40
CA ASP A 214 -2.97 24.82 20.18
C ASP A 214 -2.46 23.38 20.43
N ALA A 215 -2.26 22.66 19.35
CA ALA A 215 -1.66 21.33 19.38
C ALA A 215 -0.85 21.09 18.11
N MET A 216 0.03 20.13 18.16
CA MET A 216 0.82 19.73 17.00
C MET A 216 0.96 18.21 16.95
N ILE A 217 0.92 17.66 15.76
CA ILE A 217 1.22 16.25 15.46
C ILE A 217 2.42 16.17 14.55
N ALA A 218 3.28 15.19 14.77
CA ALA A 218 4.40 14.88 13.88
C ALA A 218 4.19 13.47 13.32
N LEU A 219 4.25 13.32 12.01
CA LEU A 219 4.15 12.06 11.30
C LEU A 219 5.52 11.74 10.70
N ASN A 220 6.13 10.65 11.15
CA ASN A 220 7.45 10.23 10.69
C ASN A 220 7.41 9.78 9.23
N ARG A 221 8.24 10.42 8.39
CA ARG A 221 8.52 10.03 7.01
C ARG A 221 9.97 9.54 6.91
N THR A 222 10.38 9.11 5.74
CA THR A 222 11.74 8.59 5.53
C THR A 222 12.82 9.60 5.89
N ASN A 223 12.70 10.86 5.41
CA ASN A 223 13.70 11.91 5.56
C ASN A 223 13.17 13.24 6.12
N TYR A 224 11.88 13.30 6.46
CA TYR A 224 11.27 14.49 7.06
C TYR A 224 10.14 14.10 8.03
N TYR A 225 9.75 15.03 8.87
CA TYR A 225 8.50 15.00 9.63
C TYR A 225 7.42 15.76 8.88
N GLN A 226 6.28 15.13 8.63
CA GLN A 226 5.07 15.82 8.23
C GLN A 226 4.42 16.38 9.49
N MET A 227 4.43 17.70 9.62
CA MET A 227 3.90 18.39 10.79
C MET A 227 2.49 18.90 10.53
N GLY A 228 1.59 18.67 11.50
CA GLY A 228 0.25 19.25 11.50
C GLY A 228 0.06 20.14 12.72
N TYR A 229 -0.01 21.44 12.54
CA TYR A 229 -0.30 22.41 13.59
C TYR A 229 -1.79 22.71 13.64
N LEU A 230 -2.41 22.56 14.80
CA LEU A 230 -3.83 22.76 15.05
C LEU A 230 -4.04 23.99 15.92
N ALA A 231 -4.89 24.91 15.47
CA ALA A 231 -5.25 26.11 16.22
C ALA A 231 -6.75 26.42 16.06
N PRO A 232 -7.31 27.33 16.88
CA PRO A 232 -8.74 27.67 16.82
C PRO A 232 -9.20 28.03 15.42
N LYS A 233 -10.41 27.61 15.07
CA LYS A 233 -11.04 27.88 13.78
C LYS A 233 -10.97 29.36 13.41
N GLY A 234 -10.60 29.65 12.13
CA GLY A 234 -10.49 31.01 11.61
C GLY A 234 -9.21 31.75 12.03
N SER A 235 -8.17 31.03 12.51
CA SER A 235 -6.88 31.63 12.93
C SER A 235 -5.93 31.97 11.79
N ASP A 236 -6.23 31.63 10.51
CA ASP A 236 -5.26 31.73 9.41
C ASP A 236 -4.71 33.15 9.23
N ALA A 237 -5.58 34.14 9.10
CA ALA A 237 -5.13 35.55 8.93
C ALA A 237 -4.24 36.00 10.08
N ARG A 238 -4.52 35.60 11.32
CA ARG A 238 -3.70 35.95 12.50
C ARG A 238 -2.35 35.25 12.50
N ILE A 239 -2.29 34.00 12.07
CA ILE A 239 -1.04 33.24 12.00
C ILE A 239 -0.15 33.85 10.92
N ARG A 240 -0.69 34.11 9.72
CA ARG A 240 0.05 34.74 8.63
C ARG A 240 0.54 36.16 8.98
N ALA A 241 -0.31 36.98 9.58
CA ALA A 241 0.06 38.32 10.05
C ALA A 241 1.16 38.33 11.15
N GLY A 242 1.27 37.24 11.90
CA GLY A 242 2.33 37.04 12.90
C GLY A 242 3.71 36.79 12.32
N GLY A 243 3.81 36.44 11.05
CA GLY A 243 5.07 36.16 10.37
C GLY A 243 5.67 34.78 10.71
N VAL A 244 6.66 34.37 9.92
CA VAL A 244 7.30 33.05 10.03
C VAL A 244 8.05 32.89 11.36
N ASP A 245 8.72 33.91 11.86
CA ASP A 245 9.53 33.79 13.08
C ASP A 245 8.67 33.53 14.33
N ARG A 246 7.51 34.17 14.42
CA ARG A 246 6.57 33.87 15.50
C ARG A 246 6.03 32.47 15.40
N PHE A 247 5.82 31.96 14.19
CA PHE A 247 5.40 30.57 13.98
C PHE A 247 6.51 29.59 14.37
N ARG A 248 7.78 29.84 13.95
CA ARG A 248 8.95 29.03 14.34
C ARG A 248 9.10 28.93 15.87
N GLN A 249 9.02 30.08 16.56
CA GLN A 249 9.05 30.14 18.04
C GLN A 249 7.93 29.29 18.65
N ARG A 250 6.75 29.28 18.04
CA ARG A 250 5.62 28.50 18.50
C ARG A 250 5.85 26.99 18.30
N VAL A 251 6.40 26.61 17.16
CA VAL A 251 6.78 25.22 16.87
C VAL A 251 7.85 24.73 17.85
N ALA A 252 8.91 25.51 18.07
CA ALA A 252 9.97 25.19 19.02
C ALA A 252 9.44 25.05 20.46
N ALA A 253 8.50 25.89 20.88
CA ALA A 253 7.87 25.78 22.20
C ALA A 253 7.02 24.52 22.37
N LEU A 254 6.33 24.06 21.30
CA LEU A 254 5.53 22.84 21.32
C LEU A 254 6.38 21.56 21.18
N ARG A 255 7.50 21.65 20.48
CA ARG A 255 8.44 20.56 20.20
C ARG A 255 9.87 21.03 20.38
N PRO A 256 10.34 21.16 21.65
CA PRO A 256 11.71 21.58 21.95
C PRO A 256 12.77 20.64 21.33
N ASP A 257 12.42 19.36 21.17
CA ASP A 257 13.24 18.35 20.52
C ASP A 257 13.45 18.57 19.00
N LEU A 258 12.65 19.44 18.37
CA LEU A 258 12.76 19.83 16.96
C LEU A 258 13.14 21.31 16.77
N ALA A 259 13.52 22.01 17.86
CA ALA A 259 13.81 23.44 17.81
C ALA A 259 15.03 23.78 16.94
N ASP A 260 15.98 22.85 16.81
CA ASP A 260 17.21 22.99 16.01
C ASP A 260 16.96 23.06 14.49
N ARG A 261 15.74 22.77 14.03
CA ARG A 261 15.42 22.69 12.61
C ARG A 261 14.23 23.53 12.17
N VAL A 262 13.67 24.35 13.05
CA VAL A 262 12.52 25.24 12.73
C VAL A 262 12.85 26.26 11.65
N ASP A 263 14.12 26.60 11.47
CA ASP A 263 14.58 27.54 10.44
C ASP A 263 14.40 27.02 9.01
N SER A 264 14.17 25.71 8.86
CA SER A 264 13.78 25.11 7.57
C SER A 264 12.39 25.56 7.08
N ILE A 265 11.56 26.14 7.94
CA ILE A 265 10.31 26.82 7.53
C ILE A 265 10.71 28.19 7.00
N SER A 266 10.83 28.38 5.70
CA SER A 266 11.39 29.58 5.09
C SER A 266 10.43 30.77 5.14
N SER A 267 9.13 30.49 4.99
CA SER A 267 8.11 31.52 4.89
C SER A 267 6.75 31.06 5.41
N VAL A 268 5.78 31.97 5.52
CA VAL A 268 4.38 31.61 5.85
C VAL A 268 3.65 30.89 4.69
N GLU A 269 4.19 30.97 3.48
CA GLU A 269 3.71 30.26 2.29
C GLU A 269 3.97 28.75 2.39
N ASP A 270 5.00 28.34 3.15
CA ASP A 270 5.29 26.94 3.46
C ASP A 270 4.20 26.30 4.35
N LEU A 271 3.31 27.13 4.91
CA LEU A 271 2.21 26.69 5.76
C LEU A 271 0.95 26.42 4.93
N HIS A 272 0.70 25.16 4.62
CA HIS A 272 -0.47 24.74 3.85
C HIS A 272 -1.72 24.67 4.74
N TRP A 273 -2.54 25.68 4.66
CA TRP A 273 -3.76 25.79 5.45
C TRP A 273 -4.85 24.84 4.96
N LEU A 274 -5.41 24.07 5.88
CA LEU A 274 -6.57 23.24 5.70
C LEU A 274 -7.78 23.81 6.45
N ASP A 275 -8.72 24.38 5.71
CA ASP A 275 -10.06 24.71 6.21
C ASP A 275 -10.80 23.40 6.58
N VAL A 276 -10.80 23.08 7.87
CA VAL A 276 -11.39 21.83 8.35
C VAL A 276 -12.91 21.93 8.30
N LYS A 277 -13.55 21.02 7.57
CA LYS A 277 -15.00 20.90 7.46
C LYS A 277 -15.48 19.56 8.00
N LEU A 278 -16.65 19.58 8.59
CA LEU A 278 -17.40 18.39 8.98
C LEU A 278 -18.84 18.57 8.54
N ASN A 279 -19.24 17.88 7.49
CA ASN A 279 -20.58 18.00 6.94
C ASN A 279 -21.08 16.70 6.34
N ARG A 280 -22.35 16.64 5.99
CA ARG A 280 -22.95 15.50 5.32
C ARG A 280 -24.21 15.88 4.58
N LEU A 281 -24.35 15.36 3.34
CA LEU A 281 -25.61 15.42 2.59
C LEU A 281 -26.69 14.57 3.27
N ARG A 282 -27.95 15.05 3.21
CA ARG A 282 -29.12 14.24 3.60
C ARG A 282 -29.39 13.16 2.56
N ARG A 283 -29.35 13.54 1.29
CA ARG A 283 -29.47 12.66 0.12
C ARG A 283 -28.20 12.81 -0.72
N TRP A 284 -27.54 11.69 -1.06
CA TRP A 284 -26.25 11.68 -1.76
C TRP A 284 -26.38 11.61 -3.28
N TYR A 285 -27.60 11.52 -3.80
CA TYR A 285 -27.88 11.26 -5.20
C TYR A 285 -29.10 12.04 -5.69
N VAL A 286 -29.13 12.28 -6.99
CA VAL A 286 -30.32 12.55 -7.79
C VAL A 286 -30.36 11.54 -8.94
N ASP A 287 -31.35 11.57 -9.80
CA ASP A 287 -31.37 10.62 -10.92
C ASP A 287 -30.20 10.84 -11.88
N GLY A 288 -29.45 9.77 -12.19
CA GLY A 288 -28.23 9.82 -13.00
C GLY A 288 -26.98 10.37 -12.30
N PHE A 289 -27.06 10.74 -10.99
CA PHE A 289 -25.93 11.38 -10.29
C PHE A 289 -25.78 10.89 -8.86
N LEU A 290 -24.51 10.71 -8.42
CA LEU A 290 -24.13 10.26 -7.06
C LEU A 290 -22.93 11.06 -6.55
N CYS A 291 -22.96 11.47 -5.28
CA CYS A 291 -21.79 11.97 -4.53
C CYS A 291 -21.20 10.86 -3.66
N ILE A 292 -19.87 10.73 -3.62
CA ILE A 292 -19.14 9.84 -2.71
C ILE A 292 -17.98 10.58 -2.03
N GLY A 293 -17.44 10.01 -0.95
CA GLY A 293 -16.35 10.62 -0.19
C GLY A 293 -16.66 12.02 0.30
N ASP A 294 -15.69 12.93 0.26
CA ASP A 294 -15.83 14.31 0.76
C ASP A 294 -16.90 15.12 0.00
N ALA A 295 -17.26 14.76 -1.21
CA ALA A 295 -18.38 15.36 -1.94
C ALA A 295 -19.74 15.07 -1.26
N ALA A 296 -19.89 13.90 -0.64
CA ALA A 296 -21.07 13.50 0.11
C ALA A 296 -20.98 13.86 1.60
N HIS A 297 -19.80 13.75 2.22
CA HIS A 297 -19.59 13.86 3.66
C HIS A 297 -18.13 14.20 4.02
N ALA A 298 -17.80 15.46 4.08
CA ALA A 298 -16.50 15.91 4.53
C ALA A 298 -16.26 15.50 6.00
N MET A 299 -15.03 15.02 6.27
CA MET A 299 -14.60 14.56 7.59
C MET A 299 -13.54 15.48 8.19
N SER A 300 -13.54 15.59 9.53
CA SER A 300 -12.43 16.16 10.26
C SER A 300 -11.16 15.29 10.08
N PRO A 301 -9.96 15.88 10.04
CA PRO A 301 -8.71 15.12 9.99
C PRO A 301 -8.46 14.31 11.29
N ALA A 302 -9.22 14.60 12.34
CA ALA A 302 -9.11 13.89 13.61
C ALA A 302 -9.39 12.38 13.43
N GLY A 303 -8.37 11.56 13.70
CA GLY A 303 -8.40 10.11 13.53
C GLY A 303 -7.96 9.60 12.14
N GLY A 304 -7.69 10.48 11.16
CA GLY A 304 -7.15 10.09 9.85
C GLY A 304 -8.05 9.21 8.98
N VAL A 305 -9.37 9.16 9.24
CA VAL A 305 -10.29 8.15 8.66
C VAL A 305 -10.99 8.57 7.36
N GLY A 306 -10.82 9.80 6.91
CA GLY A 306 -11.57 10.34 5.76
C GLY A 306 -11.32 9.56 4.46
N ILE A 307 -10.06 9.33 4.11
CA ILE A 307 -9.67 8.55 2.92
C ILE A 307 -10.25 7.14 2.97
N ASN A 308 -10.14 6.48 4.13
CA ASN A 308 -10.63 5.12 4.30
C ASN A 308 -12.16 5.02 4.06
N LEU A 309 -12.95 5.99 4.56
CA LEU A 309 -14.38 6.04 4.28
C LEU A 309 -14.68 6.29 2.81
N ALA A 310 -13.95 7.21 2.19
CA ALA A 310 -14.11 7.56 0.77
C ALA A 310 -13.82 6.38 -0.16
N ILE A 311 -12.77 5.60 0.13
CA ILE A 311 -12.45 4.37 -0.60
C ILE A 311 -13.54 3.31 -0.40
N GLN A 312 -14.04 3.14 0.82
CA GLN A 312 -15.13 2.19 1.08
C GLN A 312 -16.44 2.60 0.40
N ASP A 313 -16.70 3.90 0.24
CA ASP A 313 -17.82 4.36 -0.57
C ASP A 313 -17.65 3.97 -2.05
N ALA A 314 -16.45 4.12 -2.59
CA ALA A 314 -16.11 3.72 -3.95
C ALA A 314 -16.33 2.21 -4.17
N VAL A 315 -15.89 1.37 -3.22
CA VAL A 315 -16.11 -0.09 -3.28
C VAL A 315 -17.61 -0.42 -3.29
N ALA A 316 -18.38 0.16 -2.36
CA ALA A 316 -19.83 -0.05 -2.30
C ALA A 316 -20.57 0.48 -3.53
N ALA A 317 -20.05 1.57 -4.13
CA ALA A 317 -20.59 2.12 -5.37
C ALA A 317 -20.30 1.19 -6.55
N ALA A 318 -19.05 0.74 -6.72
CA ALA A 318 -18.65 -0.17 -7.79
C ALA A 318 -19.47 -1.47 -7.77
N GLU A 319 -19.58 -2.11 -6.58
CA GLU A 319 -20.34 -3.37 -6.41
C GLU A 319 -21.78 -3.24 -6.91
N ARG A 320 -22.42 -2.08 -6.70
CA ARG A 320 -23.83 -1.88 -7.04
C ARG A 320 -24.05 -1.25 -8.40
N LEU A 321 -23.14 -0.41 -8.88
CA LEU A 321 -23.25 0.24 -10.18
C LEU A 321 -22.91 -0.71 -11.33
N ALA A 322 -21.90 -1.58 -11.17
CA ALA A 322 -21.41 -2.43 -12.25
C ALA A 322 -22.50 -3.28 -12.93
N PRO A 323 -23.43 -3.95 -12.23
CA PRO A 323 -24.51 -4.70 -12.88
C PRO A 323 -25.49 -3.84 -13.69
N ASP A 324 -25.79 -2.63 -13.23
CA ASP A 324 -26.69 -1.70 -13.92
C ASP A 324 -25.96 -1.07 -15.12
N LEU A 325 -24.70 -0.67 -14.97
CA LEU A 325 -23.86 -0.08 -16.03
C LEU A 325 -23.62 -1.05 -17.21
N ARG A 326 -23.41 -2.33 -16.92
CA ARG A 326 -23.31 -3.37 -17.96
C ARG A 326 -24.60 -3.52 -18.79
N ARG A 327 -25.74 -3.02 -18.27
CA ARG A 327 -27.04 -2.97 -18.97
C ARG A 327 -27.30 -1.63 -19.63
N GLY A 328 -26.37 -0.66 -19.52
CA GLY A 328 -26.47 0.67 -20.10
C GLY A 328 -27.46 1.62 -19.39
N TYR A 329 -27.91 1.30 -18.18
CA TYR A 329 -28.84 2.16 -17.44
C TYR A 329 -28.73 1.98 -15.92
N VAL A 330 -28.47 3.05 -15.20
CA VAL A 330 -28.40 3.07 -13.73
C VAL A 330 -29.72 3.58 -13.14
N ARG A 331 -30.34 2.75 -12.32
CA ARG A 331 -31.62 3.07 -11.66
C ARG A 331 -31.39 3.90 -10.40
N THR A 332 -32.25 4.88 -10.14
CA THR A 332 -32.21 5.71 -8.92
C THR A 332 -32.22 4.87 -7.63
N LYS A 333 -32.92 3.72 -7.63
CA LYS A 333 -32.93 2.80 -6.48
C LYS A 333 -31.55 2.19 -6.19
N THR A 334 -30.70 2.02 -7.20
CA THR A 334 -29.32 1.56 -7.04
C THR A 334 -28.48 2.61 -6.31
N LEU A 335 -28.62 3.88 -6.69
CA LEU A 335 -27.97 5.00 -6.02
C LEU A 335 -28.43 5.13 -4.54
N ALA A 336 -29.74 4.96 -4.31
CA ALA A 336 -30.31 4.93 -2.96
C ALA A 336 -29.75 3.78 -2.10
N ALA A 337 -29.50 2.61 -2.70
CA ALA A 337 -28.94 1.46 -2.00
C ALA A 337 -27.48 1.69 -1.60
N ILE A 338 -26.67 2.39 -2.42
CA ILE A 338 -25.31 2.80 -2.09
C ILE A 338 -25.33 3.70 -0.85
N GLN A 339 -26.13 4.76 -0.85
CA GLN A 339 -26.26 5.64 0.30
C GLN A 339 -26.71 4.87 1.55
N ARG A 340 -27.73 4.00 1.46
CA ARG A 340 -28.21 3.21 2.61
C ARG A 340 -27.10 2.33 3.19
N ARG A 341 -26.25 1.75 2.35
CA ARG A 341 -25.10 0.94 2.75
C ARG A 341 -24.07 1.76 3.51
N ARG A 342 -23.73 2.97 3.03
CA ARG A 342 -22.63 3.78 3.51
C ARG A 342 -22.99 4.84 4.56
N ARG A 343 -24.27 5.18 4.68
CA ARG A 343 -24.74 6.23 5.61
C ARG A 343 -24.44 5.91 7.08
N MET A 344 -24.68 4.68 7.52
CA MET A 344 -24.46 4.30 8.93
C MET A 344 -22.98 4.42 9.34
N PRO A 345 -22.00 3.86 8.62
CA PRO A 345 -20.59 4.05 8.92
C PRO A 345 -20.19 5.53 9.01
N THR A 346 -20.66 6.34 8.06
CA THR A 346 -20.42 7.79 8.03
C THR A 346 -20.98 8.49 9.28
N VAL A 347 -22.22 8.18 9.66
CA VAL A 347 -22.87 8.76 10.86
C VAL A 347 -22.10 8.40 12.12
N VAL A 348 -21.70 7.15 12.27
CA VAL A 348 -20.94 6.66 13.44
C VAL A 348 -19.62 7.41 13.57
N VAL A 349 -18.83 7.46 12.51
CA VAL A 349 -17.52 8.14 12.52
C VAL A 349 -17.67 9.63 12.81
N GLN A 350 -18.59 10.33 12.15
CA GLN A 350 -18.81 11.76 12.39
C GLN A 350 -19.34 12.02 13.81
N THR A 351 -20.12 11.11 14.38
CA THR A 351 -20.58 11.25 15.78
C THR A 351 -19.41 11.14 16.75
N VAL A 352 -18.52 10.17 16.55
CA VAL A 352 -17.30 10.04 17.35
C VAL A 352 -16.41 11.29 17.22
N GLN A 353 -16.21 11.81 16.00
CA GLN A 353 -15.45 13.05 15.77
C GLN A 353 -16.10 14.25 16.48
N ARG A 354 -17.43 14.39 16.43
CA ARG A 354 -18.13 15.48 17.14
C ARG A 354 -18.01 15.39 18.65
N ILE A 355 -18.05 14.17 19.22
CA ILE A 355 -17.80 13.96 20.64
C ILE A 355 -16.36 14.37 20.98
N MET A 356 -15.38 13.91 20.21
CA MET A 356 -13.97 14.26 20.38
C MET A 356 -13.74 15.77 20.28
N HIS A 357 -14.40 16.44 19.31
CA HIS A 357 -14.34 17.91 19.19
C HIS A 357 -14.82 18.59 20.49
N ARG A 358 -15.95 18.15 21.04
CA ARG A 358 -16.53 18.74 22.26
C ARG A 358 -15.74 18.45 23.54
N VAL A 359 -15.20 17.24 23.63
CA VAL A 359 -14.59 16.75 24.89
C VAL A 359 -13.10 17.08 24.95
N VAL A 360 -12.40 17.09 23.81
CA VAL A 360 -10.95 17.29 23.74
C VAL A 360 -10.60 18.66 23.15
N PHE A 361 -11.03 18.92 21.90
CA PHE A 361 -10.53 20.10 21.18
C PHE A 361 -11.15 21.43 21.63
N VAL A 362 -12.44 21.48 21.93
CA VAL A 362 -13.06 22.71 22.45
C VAL A 362 -12.40 23.15 23.76
N PRO A 363 -12.25 22.31 24.80
CA PRO A 363 -11.55 22.70 26.02
C PRO A 363 -10.08 23.09 25.80
N LEU A 364 -9.38 22.41 24.89
CA LEU A 364 -7.99 22.74 24.52
C LEU A 364 -7.92 24.16 23.94
N PHE A 365 -8.72 24.47 22.94
CA PHE A 365 -8.68 25.75 22.24
C PHE A 365 -9.30 26.91 23.02
N ASP A 366 -10.18 26.63 23.98
CA ASP A 366 -10.67 27.59 24.97
C ASP A 366 -9.63 27.93 26.07
N GLY A 367 -8.50 27.22 26.11
CA GLY A 367 -7.49 27.39 27.16
C GLY A 367 -7.92 26.81 28.53
N LYS A 368 -8.96 25.98 28.54
CA LYS A 368 -9.49 25.32 29.75
C LYS A 368 -8.79 23.98 30.04
N LEU A 369 -7.99 23.48 29.11
CA LEU A 369 -7.03 22.38 29.30
C LEU A 369 -5.67 23.02 29.68
N SER A 370 -5.57 23.54 30.89
CA SER A 370 -4.28 24.00 31.42
C SER A 370 -3.38 22.81 31.78
N GLY A 371 -2.07 23.04 31.88
CA GLY A 371 -1.10 22.04 32.32
C GLY A 371 -1.48 21.40 33.67
N ASP A 372 -2.18 22.11 34.54
CA ASP A 372 -2.67 21.61 35.84
C ASP A 372 -3.81 20.58 35.69
N MET A 373 -4.74 20.79 34.74
CA MET A 373 -5.77 19.77 34.44
C MET A 373 -5.15 18.51 33.82
N LEU A 374 -4.16 18.71 32.99
CA LEU A 374 -3.37 17.64 32.42
C LEU A 374 -2.51 16.96 33.50
N ALA A 375 -2.09 17.64 34.57
CA ALA A 375 -1.41 17.09 35.75
C ALA A 375 -2.34 16.41 36.77
N GLY A 376 -3.64 16.26 36.46
CA GLY A 376 -4.60 15.59 37.35
C GLY A 376 -5.13 16.49 38.50
N LYS A 377 -4.83 17.80 38.46
CA LYS A 377 -5.22 18.79 39.49
C LYS A 377 -6.48 19.58 39.13
N GLY A 378 -7.40 19.03 38.38
CA GLY A 378 -8.67 19.68 38.00
C GLY A 378 -9.83 19.28 38.91
N SER A 379 -10.81 20.17 39.04
CA SER A 379 -12.08 19.90 39.73
C SER A 379 -13.28 20.17 38.82
N GLY A 380 -14.41 19.51 39.09
CA GLY A 380 -15.66 19.71 38.37
C GLY A 380 -16.11 18.55 37.49
N ALA A 381 -17.40 18.56 37.12
CA ALA A 381 -18.06 17.46 36.36
C ALA A 381 -17.35 17.12 35.02
N ARG A 382 -16.85 18.10 34.30
CA ARG A 382 -16.12 17.89 33.02
C ARG A 382 -14.81 17.14 33.21
N PHE A 383 -14.06 17.44 34.26
CA PHE A 383 -12.82 16.74 34.63
C PHE A 383 -13.11 15.27 34.98
N LEU A 384 -14.18 15.03 35.75
CA LEU A 384 -14.63 13.67 36.10
C LEU A 384 -15.04 12.88 34.85
N ILE A 385 -15.73 13.49 33.90
CA ILE A 385 -16.11 12.84 32.64
C ILE A 385 -14.87 12.49 31.82
N GLN A 386 -13.90 13.40 31.69
CA GLN A 386 -12.67 13.15 30.97
C GLN A 386 -11.87 12.01 31.60
N ARG A 387 -11.71 12.06 32.95
CA ARG A 387 -11.04 11.01 33.72
C ARG A 387 -11.73 9.65 33.56
N ALA A 388 -13.07 9.63 33.56
CA ALA A 388 -13.84 8.40 33.32
C ALA A 388 -13.65 7.88 31.89
N ILE A 389 -13.65 8.75 30.88
CA ILE A 389 -13.37 8.35 29.49
C ILE A 389 -11.97 7.76 29.36
N PHE A 390 -10.93 8.41 29.90
CA PHE A 390 -9.56 7.90 29.87
C PHE A 390 -9.42 6.60 30.68
N PHE A 391 -10.10 6.48 31.80
CA PHE A 391 -10.13 5.24 32.59
C PHE A 391 -10.76 4.09 31.79
N ILE A 392 -11.88 4.33 31.11
CA ILE A 392 -12.55 3.34 30.24
C ILE A 392 -11.63 2.95 29.07
N LEU A 393 -11.03 3.92 28.38
CA LEU A 393 -10.09 3.65 27.29
C LEU A 393 -8.89 2.82 27.73
N ARG A 394 -8.40 3.07 28.96
CA ARG A 394 -7.23 2.39 29.51
C ARG A 394 -7.53 0.99 30.08
N HIS A 395 -8.70 0.76 30.64
CA HIS A 395 -8.96 -0.46 31.44
C HIS A 395 -10.03 -1.37 30.84
N ASN A 396 -10.93 -0.85 29.98
CA ASN A 396 -12.00 -1.68 29.41
C ASN A 396 -11.47 -2.58 28.28
N PRO A 397 -11.47 -3.93 28.45
CA PRO A 397 -10.93 -4.86 27.46
C PRO A 397 -11.71 -4.85 26.15
N VAL A 398 -13.02 -4.57 26.18
CA VAL A 398 -13.87 -4.49 24.99
C VAL A 398 -13.47 -3.28 24.16
N VAL A 399 -13.26 -2.12 24.78
CA VAL A 399 -12.81 -0.90 24.08
C VAL A 399 -11.42 -1.10 23.49
N LYS A 400 -10.50 -1.70 24.24
CA LYS A 400 -9.14 -2.00 23.74
C LYS A 400 -9.13 -2.90 22.51
N ARG A 401 -10.04 -3.85 22.39
CA ARG A 401 -10.18 -4.72 21.20
C ARG A 401 -10.93 -4.07 20.06
N LEU A 402 -11.99 -3.32 20.37
CA LEU A 402 -12.91 -2.79 19.36
C LEU A 402 -12.36 -1.51 18.70
N LEU A 403 -11.75 -0.62 19.48
CA LEU A 403 -11.30 0.68 18.99
C LEU A 403 -10.25 0.58 17.88
N PRO A 404 -9.16 -0.22 18.00
CA PRO A 404 -8.21 -0.42 16.92
C PRO A 404 -8.88 -1.00 15.67
N ARG A 405 -9.81 -1.94 15.85
CA ARG A 405 -10.55 -2.56 14.73
C ARG A 405 -11.45 -1.55 13.99
N VAL A 406 -12.17 -0.71 14.74
CA VAL A 406 -13.05 0.31 14.15
C VAL A 406 -12.24 1.39 13.44
N ILE A 407 -11.09 1.79 13.98
CA ILE A 407 -10.19 2.74 13.32
C ILE A 407 -9.58 2.12 12.06
N ALA A 408 -9.08 0.88 12.14
CA ALA A 408 -8.38 0.20 11.05
C ALA A 408 -9.30 -0.20 9.89
N PHE A 409 -10.50 -0.69 10.20
CA PHE A 409 -11.41 -1.27 9.20
C PHE A 409 -12.71 -0.48 9.01
N GLY A 410 -13.01 0.47 9.89
CA GLY A 410 -14.29 1.18 9.92
C GLY A 410 -15.41 0.37 10.59
N PRO A 411 -16.55 1.01 10.89
CA PRO A 411 -17.70 0.35 11.51
C PRO A 411 -18.37 -0.74 10.65
N ARG A 412 -18.22 -0.64 9.34
CA ARG A 412 -18.73 -1.60 8.35
C ARG A 412 -17.74 -1.67 7.19
N PRO A 413 -16.75 -2.56 7.27
CA PRO A 413 -15.74 -2.69 6.22
C PRO A 413 -16.33 -3.24 4.93
N GLU A 414 -15.80 -2.76 3.80
CA GLU A 414 -16.04 -3.29 2.48
C GLU A 414 -14.88 -4.19 2.04
N HIS A 415 -15.17 -5.09 1.09
CA HIS A 415 -14.20 -6.00 0.46
C HIS A 415 -14.21 -5.77 -1.06
N ALA A 416 -13.13 -6.15 -1.73
CA ALA A 416 -13.09 -6.11 -3.19
C ALA A 416 -14.27 -6.91 -3.76
N PRO A 417 -15.05 -6.33 -4.69
CA PRO A 417 -16.09 -7.08 -5.40
C PRO A 417 -15.49 -8.29 -6.12
N ALA A 418 -16.24 -9.38 -6.21
CA ALA A 418 -15.76 -10.63 -6.81
C ALA A 418 -15.22 -10.44 -8.25
N PHE A 419 -15.86 -9.57 -9.03
CA PHE A 419 -15.45 -9.28 -10.41
C PHE A 419 -14.12 -8.50 -10.51
N ALA A 420 -13.66 -7.87 -9.43
CA ALA A 420 -12.42 -7.08 -9.43
C ALA A 420 -11.23 -7.86 -8.86
N ARG A 421 -11.46 -9.04 -8.31
CA ARG A 421 -10.39 -9.91 -7.78
C ARG A 421 -9.73 -10.69 -8.90
N PRO A 422 -8.42 -10.94 -8.84
CA PRO A 422 -7.76 -11.87 -9.75
C PRO A 422 -8.47 -13.24 -9.74
N LEU A 423 -8.54 -13.89 -10.88
CA LEU A 423 -9.18 -15.22 -11.00
C LEU A 423 -8.56 -16.26 -10.05
N THR A 424 -7.28 -16.12 -9.74
CA THR A 424 -6.52 -16.98 -8.80
C THR A 424 -6.88 -16.77 -7.32
N ALA A 425 -7.62 -15.69 -6.99
CA ALA A 425 -8.01 -15.35 -5.61
C ALA A 425 -9.45 -15.78 -5.24
N ARG A 426 -10.16 -16.49 -6.13
CA ARG A 426 -11.52 -16.95 -5.84
C ARG A 426 -11.46 -18.21 -4.96
N PRO A 427 -11.96 -18.18 -3.70
CA PRO A 427 -12.12 -19.43 -2.96
C PRO A 427 -13.11 -20.33 -3.72
N PRO A 428 -12.84 -21.64 -3.87
CA PRO A 428 -13.75 -22.54 -4.55
C PRO A 428 -15.12 -22.52 -3.86
N THR A 429 -16.19 -22.37 -4.64
CA THR A 429 -17.54 -22.55 -4.12
C THR A 429 -17.72 -24.00 -3.67
N LYS A 430 -18.59 -24.27 -2.68
CA LYS A 430 -18.84 -25.63 -2.18
C LYS A 430 -19.21 -26.64 -3.29
N LEU A 431 -19.70 -26.16 -4.44
CA LEU A 431 -20.04 -26.98 -5.59
C LEU A 431 -18.80 -27.31 -6.44
N GLU A 432 -17.82 -26.38 -6.53
CA GLU A 432 -16.56 -26.58 -7.28
C GLU A 432 -15.59 -27.50 -6.51
N ALA A 433 -15.69 -27.55 -5.18
CA ALA A 433 -14.91 -28.48 -4.36
C ALA A 433 -15.34 -29.97 -4.52
N MET A 434 -16.48 -30.23 -5.16
CA MET A 434 -16.98 -31.60 -5.38
C MET A 434 -16.77 -32.09 -6.82
N THR A 435 -16.27 -31.29 -7.76
CA THR A 435 -16.19 -31.64 -9.19
C THR A 435 -14.85 -31.31 -9.86
N SER A 436 -13.81 -30.99 -9.13
CA SER A 436 -12.48 -30.78 -9.75
C SER A 436 -11.64 -32.05 -9.60
N PRO A 437 -11.26 -32.67 -10.72
CA PRO A 437 -10.04 -33.45 -10.75
C PRO A 437 -8.85 -32.46 -10.70
N THR A 438 -7.93 -32.74 -9.81
CA THR A 438 -6.54 -32.27 -9.83
C THR A 438 -6.01 -32.12 -11.26
N ASP A 439 -5.73 -30.87 -11.68
CA ASP A 439 -4.59 -30.52 -12.53
C ASP A 439 -4.58 -29.00 -12.80
N THR A 440 -3.86 -28.25 -11.99
CA THR A 440 -3.15 -27.05 -12.44
C THR A 440 -1.67 -27.41 -12.43
N ALA A 441 -1.28 -28.32 -13.27
CA ALA A 441 0.10 -28.45 -13.68
C ALA A 441 0.48 -27.11 -14.34
N VAL A 442 1.43 -26.40 -13.71
CA VAL A 442 2.17 -25.32 -14.38
C VAL A 442 2.62 -25.94 -15.69
N ASP A 443 2.32 -25.32 -16.84
CA ASP A 443 2.87 -25.78 -18.12
C ASP A 443 4.40 -25.55 -18.07
N THR A 444 5.09 -26.51 -17.47
CA THR A 444 6.53 -26.49 -17.24
C THR A 444 7.29 -26.43 -18.56
N ALA A 445 6.73 -26.98 -19.63
CA ALA A 445 7.33 -26.94 -20.96
C ALA A 445 7.31 -25.52 -21.53
N ALA A 446 6.18 -24.79 -21.38
CA ALA A 446 6.09 -23.39 -21.79
C ALA A 446 7.00 -22.49 -20.93
N ALA A 447 7.04 -22.69 -19.61
CA ALA A 447 7.92 -21.97 -18.71
C ALA A 447 9.42 -22.18 -19.07
N ARG A 448 9.81 -23.43 -19.37
CA ARG A 448 11.18 -23.78 -19.79
C ARG A 448 11.54 -23.14 -21.14
N ALA A 449 10.64 -23.23 -22.13
CA ALA A 449 10.86 -22.60 -23.44
C ALA A 449 11.05 -21.09 -23.32
N ARG A 450 10.20 -20.42 -22.56
CA ARG A 450 10.29 -18.97 -22.35
C ARG A 450 11.56 -18.56 -21.60
N LEU A 451 11.97 -19.32 -20.59
CA LEU A 451 13.22 -19.08 -19.85
C LEU A 451 14.44 -19.22 -20.77
N LEU A 452 14.46 -20.22 -21.67
CA LEU A 452 15.53 -20.41 -22.66
C LEU A 452 15.66 -19.20 -23.59
N GLU A 453 14.55 -18.65 -24.08
CA GLU A 453 14.55 -17.43 -24.89
C GLU A 453 15.18 -16.25 -24.15
N LEU A 454 14.74 -16.02 -22.90
CA LEU A 454 15.27 -14.94 -22.08
C LEU A 454 16.75 -15.10 -21.75
N ILE A 455 17.23 -16.33 -21.52
CA ILE A 455 18.66 -16.60 -21.31
C ILE A 455 19.45 -16.22 -22.57
N LYS A 456 19.00 -16.62 -23.76
CA LYS A 456 19.63 -16.27 -25.03
C LYS A 456 19.68 -14.77 -25.27
N GLU A 457 18.60 -14.08 -24.96
CA GLU A 457 18.44 -12.64 -25.20
C GLU A 457 19.25 -11.81 -24.20
N LEU A 458 19.18 -12.13 -22.90
CA LEU A 458 19.65 -11.25 -21.83
C LEU A 458 20.99 -11.68 -21.21
N ALA A 459 21.27 -12.98 -21.13
CA ALA A 459 22.42 -13.49 -20.38
C ALA A 459 23.63 -13.81 -21.27
N VAL A 460 23.42 -14.17 -22.53
CA VAL A 460 24.52 -14.53 -23.44
C VAL A 460 25.14 -13.27 -24.04
N VAL A 461 26.39 -13.00 -23.68
CA VAL A 461 27.20 -11.90 -24.24
C VAL A 461 28.19 -12.51 -25.20
N ARG A 462 28.07 -12.25 -26.50
CA ARG A 462 29.01 -12.72 -27.53
C ARG A 462 30.13 -11.71 -27.74
N GLY A 463 31.35 -12.17 -27.87
CA GLY A 463 32.56 -11.38 -28.07
C GLY A 463 33.70 -11.87 -27.20
N LYS A 464 34.95 -11.47 -27.53
CA LYS A 464 36.15 -11.85 -26.76
C LYS A 464 36.06 -11.30 -25.34
N VAL A 465 36.02 -12.18 -24.37
CA VAL A 465 35.98 -11.86 -22.92
C VAL A 465 37.09 -12.62 -22.22
N ILE A 466 37.69 -11.98 -21.23
CA ILE A 466 38.67 -12.64 -20.34
C ILE A 466 37.86 -13.20 -19.14
N LEU A 467 37.90 -14.50 -18.96
CA LEU A 467 37.27 -15.20 -17.85
C LEU A 467 38.03 -14.97 -16.54
N SER A 468 37.43 -15.27 -15.41
CA SER A 468 38.06 -15.21 -14.08
C SER A 468 39.27 -16.11 -13.93
N SER A 469 39.43 -17.13 -14.78
CA SER A 469 40.59 -18.00 -14.90
C SER A 469 41.75 -17.36 -15.68
N GLY A 470 41.57 -16.19 -16.31
CA GLY A 470 42.53 -15.56 -17.22
C GLY A 470 42.46 -16.07 -18.66
N ALA A 471 41.65 -17.06 -18.99
CA ALA A 471 41.49 -17.59 -20.34
C ALA A 471 40.57 -16.67 -21.20
N GLU A 472 40.88 -16.51 -22.49
CA GLU A 472 39.99 -15.87 -23.46
C GLU A 472 38.88 -16.82 -23.86
N ALA A 473 37.66 -16.28 -23.94
CA ALA A 473 36.49 -16.98 -24.45
C ALA A 473 35.74 -16.09 -25.44
N ASP A 474 35.04 -16.70 -26.40
CA ASP A 474 34.28 -15.99 -27.42
C ASP A 474 32.87 -15.60 -26.94
N TYR A 475 32.50 -16.01 -25.74
CA TYR A 475 31.23 -15.65 -25.09
C TYR A 475 31.35 -15.68 -23.56
N TYR A 476 30.43 -14.94 -22.91
CA TYR A 476 30.21 -14.96 -21.47
C TYR A 476 28.72 -15.14 -21.16
N ILE A 477 28.40 -15.92 -20.12
CA ILE A 477 27.00 -16.11 -19.66
C ILE A 477 26.88 -15.44 -18.29
N ASP A 478 26.09 -14.36 -18.20
CA ASP A 478 25.77 -13.66 -16.97
C ASP A 478 24.33 -13.97 -16.53
N LEU A 479 24.16 -15.08 -15.82
CA LEU A 479 22.83 -15.50 -15.35
C LEU A 479 22.24 -14.62 -14.26
N ARG A 480 23.00 -13.70 -13.65
CA ARG A 480 22.43 -12.69 -12.72
C ARG A 480 21.46 -11.75 -13.44
N ARG A 481 21.63 -11.55 -14.75
CA ARG A 481 20.69 -10.83 -15.61
C ARG A 481 19.36 -11.57 -15.79
N ILE A 482 19.32 -12.85 -15.48
CA ILE A 482 18.15 -13.74 -15.51
C ILE A 482 17.57 -13.91 -14.11
N THR A 483 18.39 -14.31 -13.15
CA THR A 483 17.95 -14.64 -11.80
C THR A 483 17.43 -13.42 -11.02
N LEU A 484 17.81 -12.20 -11.44
CA LEU A 484 17.34 -10.93 -10.90
C LEU A 484 16.33 -10.20 -11.82
N HIS A 485 15.95 -10.80 -12.97
CA HIS A 485 15.00 -10.20 -13.90
C HIS A 485 13.55 -10.46 -13.44
N HIS A 486 12.68 -9.47 -13.56
CA HIS A 486 11.30 -9.51 -13.03
C HIS A 486 10.44 -10.66 -13.58
N GLU A 487 10.61 -11.07 -14.83
CA GLU A 487 9.91 -12.19 -15.46
C GLU A 487 10.72 -13.49 -15.29
N ALA A 488 12.00 -13.47 -15.64
CA ALA A 488 12.82 -14.68 -15.69
C ALA A 488 13.07 -15.31 -14.32
N SER A 489 13.18 -14.53 -13.22
CA SER A 489 13.35 -15.05 -11.86
C SER A 489 12.23 -16.01 -11.45
N LYS A 490 10.98 -15.67 -11.80
CA LYS A 490 9.84 -16.54 -11.54
C LYS A 490 9.93 -17.86 -12.32
N LEU A 491 10.29 -17.77 -13.61
CA LEU A 491 10.46 -18.94 -14.47
C LEU A 491 11.62 -19.83 -13.99
N VAL A 492 12.72 -19.25 -13.49
CA VAL A 492 13.84 -19.99 -12.86
C VAL A 492 13.30 -20.85 -11.71
N GLY A 493 12.50 -20.27 -10.80
CA GLY A 493 11.94 -21.03 -9.68
C GLY A 493 11.08 -22.21 -10.14
N GLN A 494 10.21 -21.98 -11.12
CA GLN A 494 9.31 -23.02 -11.68
C GLN A 494 10.11 -24.14 -12.38
N VAL A 495 11.07 -23.79 -13.23
CA VAL A 495 11.88 -24.75 -13.99
C VAL A 495 12.79 -25.58 -13.08
N MET A 496 13.44 -24.94 -12.08
CA MET A 496 14.33 -25.64 -11.16
C MET A 496 13.56 -26.53 -10.18
N LEU A 497 12.37 -26.15 -9.76
CA LEU A 497 11.50 -27.00 -8.95
C LEU A 497 11.06 -28.23 -9.73
N ALA A 498 10.57 -28.03 -10.96
CA ALA A 498 10.16 -29.12 -11.83
C ALA A 498 11.32 -30.06 -12.18
N LEU A 499 12.53 -29.53 -12.43
CA LEU A 499 13.74 -30.31 -12.66
C LEU A 499 14.05 -31.28 -11.50
N ALA A 500 13.88 -30.82 -10.27
CA ALA A 500 14.05 -31.65 -9.08
C ALA A 500 12.94 -32.70 -8.94
N ASP A 501 11.69 -32.31 -9.21
CA ASP A 501 10.50 -33.20 -9.14
C ASP A 501 10.58 -34.30 -10.20
N ASP A 502 10.95 -33.98 -11.45
CA ASP A 502 11.13 -34.93 -12.54
C ASP A 502 12.27 -35.95 -12.25
N ALA A 503 13.30 -35.52 -11.50
CA ALA A 503 14.38 -36.38 -11.03
C ALA A 503 14.02 -37.17 -9.74
N GLY A 504 12.82 -37.01 -9.19
CA GLY A 504 12.38 -37.66 -7.95
C GLY A 504 13.12 -37.19 -6.70
N ILE A 505 13.66 -35.95 -6.70
CA ILE A 505 14.42 -35.38 -5.59
C ILE A 505 13.47 -34.68 -4.62
N ASP A 506 13.33 -35.24 -3.42
CA ASP A 506 12.61 -34.61 -2.32
C ASP A 506 13.59 -33.79 -1.44
N PHE A 507 13.22 -32.51 -1.15
CA PHE A 507 14.07 -31.60 -0.38
C PHE A 507 13.23 -30.62 0.46
N GLU A 508 13.82 -30.12 1.54
CA GLU A 508 13.22 -29.22 2.51
C GLU A 508 13.92 -27.85 2.54
N CYS A 509 15.14 -27.76 1.98
CA CYS A 509 15.93 -26.53 1.87
C CYS A 509 16.58 -26.45 0.50
N ALA A 510 16.66 -25.23 -0.06
CA ALA A 510 17.29 -24.97 -1.36
C ALA A 510 18.19 -23.72 -1.27
N GLY A 511 19.44 -23.79 -1.77
CA GLY A 511 20.36 -22.66 -1.73
C GLY A 511 21.79 -23.09 -2.11
N GLY A 512 22.74 -22.16 -2.05
CA GLY A 512 24.11 -22.45 -2.46
C GLY A 512 25.05 -21.30 -2.19
N LEU A 513 26.19 -21.25 -2.96
CA LEU A 513 27.22 -20.27 -2.72
C LEU A 513 26.85 -18.87 -3.19
N THR A 514 27.06 -17.88 -2.32
CA THR A 514 26.81 -16.46 -2.63
C THR A 514 27.81 -15.97 -3.71
N MET A 515 27.42 -15.16 -4.70
CA MET A 515 26.16 -14.44 -5.02
C MET A 515 25.38 -15.12 -6.18
N GLY A 516 25.83 -16.24 -6.74
CA GLY A 516 25.15 -16.92 -7.86
C GLY A 516 23.86 -17.60 -7.44
N ALA A 517 23.94 -18.41 -6.38
CA ALA A 517 22.84 -19.25 -5.92
C ALA A 517 21.75 -18.53 -5.10
N ASP A 518 22.02 -17.37 -4.51
CA ASP A 518 21.08 -16.67 -3.62
C ASP A 518 19.73 -16.38 -4.28
N PRO A 519 19.68 -15.77 -5.49
CA PRO A 519 18.42 -15.51 -6.16
C PRO A 519 17.75 -16.78 -6.69
N VAL A 520 18.53 -17.83 -7.03
CA VAL A 520 17.99 -19.12 -7.48
C VAL A 520 17.26 -19.82 -6.32
N GLY A 521 17.89 -19.90 -5.14
CA GLY A 521 17.29 -20.47 -3.94
C GLY A 521 16.00 -19.73 -3.53
N THR A 522 16.02 -18.40 -3.60
CA THR A 522 14.83 -17.59 -3.34
C THR A 522 13.71 -17.86 -4.35
N ALA A 523 14.04 -17.99 -5.64
CA ALA A 523 13.07 -18.30 -6.69
C ALA A 523 12.44 -19.70 -6.50
N VAL A 524 13.24 -20.71 -6.15
CA VAL A 524 12.75 -22.07 -5.85
C VAL A 524 11.85 -22.09 -4.62
N MET A 525 12.22 -21.38 -3.54
CA MET A 525 11.40 -21.25 -2.33
C MET A 525 10.02 -20.67 -2.66
N HIS A 526 9.96 -19.64 -3.50
CA HIS A 526 8.69 -19.04 -3.91
C HIS A 526 7.86 -19.96 -4.81
N ALA A 527 8.49 -20.64 -5.77
CA ALA A 527 7.80 -21.62 -6.62
C ALA A 527 7.26 -22.80 -5.82
N ALA A 528 8.01 -23.31 -4.84
CA ALA A 528 7.57 -24.35 -3.92
C ALA A 528 6.37 -23.90 -3.09
N ALA A 529 6.38 -22.66 -2.58
CA ALA A 529 5.25 -22.10 -1.84
C ALA A 529 3.99 -21.94 -2.71
N ASP A 530 4.14 -21.54 -3.99
CA ASP A 530 3.04 -21.48 -4.96
C ASP A 530 2.46 -22.89 -5.24
N ALA A 531 3.30 -23.92 -5.21
CA ALA A 531 2.92 -25.33 -5.32
C ALA A 531 2.42 -25.95 -3.99
N GLY A 532 2.27 -25.16 -2.92
CA GLY A 532 1.81 -25.63 -1.60
C GLY A 532 2.84 -26.41 -0.80
N ARG A 533 4.13 -26.38 -1.18
CA ARG A 533 5.26 -27.03 -0.50
C ARG A 533 5.96 -26.07 0.45
N THR A 534 6.50 -26.60 1.54
CA THR A 534 7.31 -25.83 2.50
C THR A 534 8.79 -26.10 2.23
N VAL A 535 9.47 -25.15 1.60
CA VAL A 535 10.90 -25.17 1.32
C VAL A 535 11.51 -23.87 1.82
N ASP A 536 12.60 -23.94 2.60
CA ASP A 536 13.35 -22.77 3.04
C ASP A 536 14.54 -22.48 2.11
N ALA A 537 14.86 -21.19 1.92
CA ALA A 537 16.08 -20.78 1.23
C ALA A 537 17.20 -20.52 2.25
N PHE A 538 18.46 -20.85 1.86
CA PHE A 538 19.66 -20.57 2.63
C PHE A 538 20.79 -20.08 1.71
N VAL A 539 21.85 -19.53 2.31
CA VAL A 539 23.01 -19.00 1.60
C VAL A 539 24.29 -19.56 2.21
N VAL A 540 25.23 -19.99 1.37
CA VAL A 540 26.59 -20.42 1.80
C VAL A 540 27.60 -19.31 1.48
N ARG A 541 28.35 -18.89 2.46
CA ARG A 541 29.42 -17.87 2.29
C ARG A 541 30.71 -18.50 1.80
N LYS A 542 31.46 -17.75 0.99
CA LYS A 542 32.78 -18.16 0.51
C LYS A 542 33.82 -18.37 1.65
N ALA A 543 33.64 -17.63 2.76
CA ALA A 543 34.51 -17.76 3.94
C ALA A 543 33.68 -17.61 5.22
N GLN A 544 34.11 -18.26 6.29
CA GLN A 544 33.54 -18.08 7.63
C GLN A 544 33.73 -16.65 8.13
N LYS A 545 32.73 -16.13 8.87
CA LYS A 545 32.87 -14.86 9.58
C LYS A 545 33.93 -14.98 10.69
N SER A 546 34.81 -14.00 10.77
CA SER A 546 35.75 -13.85 11.87
C SER A 546 35.11 -13.29 13.17
N TYR A 547 33.81 -12.91 13.14
CA TYR A 547 33.05 -12.35 14.25
C TYR A 547 31.60 -12.89 14.26
N GLY A 548 30.94 -12.81 15.41
CA GLY A 548 29.59 -13.36 15.62
C GLY A 548 29.62 -14.89 15.84
N MET A 549 28.60 -15.62 15.38
CA MET A 549 28.50 -17.07 15.55
C MET A 549 29.40 -17.90 14.61
N GLY A 550 30.20 -17.26 13.75
CA GLY A 550 31.18 -17.93 12.86
C GLY A 550 30.57 -18.89 11.84
N ARG A 551 29.27 -18.75 11.52
CA ARG A 551 28.57 -19.67 10.61
C ARG A 551 28.93 -19.41 9.15
N GLN A 552 29.10 -20.48 8.40
CA GLN A 552 29.31 -20.44 6.94
C GLN A 552 27.95 -20.49 6.20
N VAL A 553 26.94 -21.15 6.76
CA VAL A 553 25.56 -21.20 6.25
C VAL A 553 24.70 -20.17 6.98
N GLU A 554 24.03 -19.31 6.23
CA GLU A 554 23.14 -18.26 6.71
C GLU A 554 21.68 -18.55 6.29
N GLY A 555 20.73 -18.22 7.13
CA GLY A 555 19.30 -18.47 6.92
C GLY A 555 18.71 -19.44 7.94
N PRO A 556 17.57 -20.09 7.66
CA PRO A 556 17.01 -21.18 8.45
C PRO A 556 18.00 -22.33 8.61
N SER A 557 17.89 -23.10 9.71
CA SER A 557 18.78 -24.24 9.95
C SER A 557 18.62 -25.32 8.87
N VAL A 558 19.75 -25.81 8.36
CA VAL A 558 19.80 -26.95 7.42
C VAL A 558 20.09 -28.28 8.15
N GLU A 559 20.37 -28.23 9.45
CA GLU A 559 20.76 -29.39 10.27
C GLU A 559 19.67 -30.47 10.25
N GLY A 560 20.04 -31.70 9.87
CA GLY A 560 19.16 -32.86 9.77
C GLY A 560 18.18 -32.85 8.60
N ARG A 561 18.18 -31.78 7.76
CA ARG A 561 17.21 -31.60 6.67
C ARG A 561 17.78 -32.03 5.32
N LYS A 562 16.90 -32.42 4.40
CA LYS A 562 17.24 -32.70 3.00
C LYS A 562 17.48 -31.40 2.25
N VAL A 563 18.64 -31.26 1.63
CA VAL A 563 19.11 -30.01 1.03
C VAL A 563 19.38 -30.16 -0.46
N LEU A 564 18.74 -29.34 -1.30
CA LEU A 564 19.08 -29.15 -2.69
C LEU A 564 20.10 -28.01 -2.81
N VAL A 565 21.34 -28.32 -3.22
CA VAL A 565 22.36 -27.32 -3.49
C VAL A 565 22.16 -26.75 -4.89
N LEU A 566 22.08 -25.42 -4.99
CA LEU A 566 21.82 -24.69 -6.22
C LEU A 566 23.03 -23.86 -6.67
N GLU A 567 23.14 -23.66 -7.99
CA GLU A 567 24.04 -22.68 -8.58
C GLU A 567 23.39 -22.07 -9.84
N ASP A 568 23.83 -20.90 -10.27
CA ASP A 568 23.33 -20.29 -11.51
C ASP A 568 23.98 -20.94 -12.75
N THR A 569 25.28 -21.03 -12.80
CA THR A 569 26.01 -21.66 -13.92
C THR A 569 27.18 -22.47 -13.39
N SER A 570 27.45 -23.62 -14.02
CA SER A 570 28.59 -24.46 -13.67
C SER A 570 29.65 -24.48 -14.78
N THR A 571 30.90 -24.34 -14.36
CA THR A 571 32.07 -24.60 -15.21
C THR A 571 32.85 -25.81 -14.70
N THR A 572 33.63 -25.65 -13.63
CA THR A 572 34.42 -26.70 -13.01
C THR A 572 33.77 -27.33 -11.78
N GLY A 573 32.56 -26.90 -11.41
CA GLY A 573 31.83 -27.37 -10.22
C GLY A 573 32.38 -26.88 -8.88
N GLY A 574 33.40 -26.04 -8.84
CA GLY A 574 34.08 -25.63 -7.59
C GLY A 574 33.18 -24.89 -6.62
N SER A 575 32.30 -23.99 -7.10
CA SER A 575 31.34 -23.25 -6.27
C SER A 575 30.33 -24.20 -5.62
N ALA A 576 29.75 -25.11 -6.41
CA ALA A 576 28.81 -26.11 -5.91
C ALA A 576 29.46 -27.05 -4.87
N LEU A 577 30.66 -27.51 -5.10
CA LEU A 577 31.42 -28.33 -4.13
C LEU A 577 31.66 -27.58 -2.81
N THR A 578 32.07 -26.32 -2.88
CA THR A 578 32.19 -25.46 -1.67
C THR A 578 30.90 -25.33 -0.91
N ALA A 579 29.75 -25.20 -1.62
CA ALA A 579 28.44 -25.14 -1.00
C ALA A 579 28.05 -26.47 -0.35
N VAL A 580 28.28 -27.61 -1.02
CA VAL A 580 28.04 -28.96 -0.48
C VAL A 580 28.83 -29.17 0.81
N GLU A 581 30.14 -28.82 0.81
CA GLU A 581 30.99 -28.92 1.99
C GLU A 581 30.45 -28.05 3.16
N GLY A 582 30.05 -26.79 2.88
CA GLY A 582 29.50 -25.90 3.88
C GLY A 582 28.20 -26.43 4.49
N VAL A 583 27.30 -26.96 3.65
CA VAL A 583 26.02 -27.56 4.09
C VAL A 583 26.26 -28.81 4.94
N ARG A 584 27.15 -29.71 4.50
CA ARG A 584 27.48 -30.93 5.26
C ARG A 584 28.15 -30.61 6.61
N LYS A 585 29.02 -29.62 6.67
CA LYS A 585 29.57 -29.11 7.93
C LYS A 585 28.53 -28.53 8.86
N ALA A 586 27.47 -27.96 8.31
CA ALA A 586 26.31 -27.44 9.07
C ALA A 586 25.28 -28.54 9.44
N GLY A 587 25.57 -29.83 9.18
CA GLY A 587 24.71 -30.97 9.50
C GLY A 587 23.59 -31.21 8.50
N GLY A 588 23.56 -30.54 7.34
CA GLY A 588 22.57 -30.74 6.28
C GLY A 588 22.84 -32.00 5.46
N ASN A 589 21.75 -32.69 5.06
CA ASN A 589 21.82 -33.87 4.18
C ASN A 589 21.63 -33.43 2.73
N VAL A 590 22.70 -33.26 1.97
CA VAL A 590 22.66 -32.90 0.54
C VAL A 590 22.12 -34.07 -0.27
N VAL A 591 20.99 -33.82 -0.98
CA VAL A 591 20.30 -34.85 -1.78
C VAL A 591 20.57 -34.72 -3.28
N ALA A 592 20.88 -33.53 -3.76
CA ALA A 592 21.27 -33.27 -5.15
C ALA A 592 21.97 -31.92 -5.28
N VAL A 593 22.65 -31.71 -6.43
CA VAL A 593 23.13 -30.42 -6.91
C VAL A 593 22.39 -30.08 -8.20
N ALA A 594 21.83 -28.88 -8.33
CA ALA A 594 21.13 -28.44 -9.52
C ALA A 594 21.58 -27.07 -10.00
N VAL A 595 21.75 -26.89 -11.32
CA VAL A 595 22.21 -25.65 -11.95
C VAL A 595 21.26 -25.22 -13.07
N ILE A 596 21.18 -23.91 -13.34
CA ILE A 596 20.35 -23.40 -14.43
C ILE A 596 21.03 -23.75 -15.76
N VAL A 597 22.33 -23.43 -15.92
CA VAL A 597 23.09 -23.70 -17.15
C VAL A 597 24.35 -24.51 -16.85
N ASP A 598 24.47 -25.66 -17.49
CA ASP A 598 25.72 -26.42 -17.55
C ASP A 598 26.51 -26.04 -18.81
N ARG A 599 27.80 -25.70 -18.64
CA ARG A 599 28.72 -25.32 -19.73
C ARG A 599 29.45 -26.48 -20.35
N ASP A 600 29.14 -27.71 -19.96
CA ASP A 600 29.75 -28.96 -20.45
C ASP A 600 31.28 -28.94 -20.36
N THR A 601 31.81 -28.67 -19.17
CA THR A 601 33.25 -28.58 -18.90
C THR A 601 33.69 -29.56 -17.80
N GLY A 602 32.98 -30.70 -17.65
CA GLY A 602 33.29 -31.78 -16.72
C GLY A 602 32.83 -31.54 -15.28
N ALA A 603 31.89 -30.60 -15.07
CA ALA A 603 31.36 -30.32 -13.73
C ALA A 603 30.53 -31.47 -13.19
N LYS A 604 29.70 -32.12 -14.04
CA LYS A 604 28.86 -33.23 -13.67
C LYS A 604 29.65 -34.38 -13.08
N GLU A 605 30.59 -34.92 -13.83
CA GLU A 605 31.42 -36.08 -13.45
C GLU A 605 32.17 -35.78 -12.14
N LYS A 606 32.70 -34.59 -12.01
CA LYS A 606 33.43 -34.16 -10.83
C LYS A 606 32.52 -34.06 -9.59
N ILE A 607 31.38 -33.40 -9.69
CA ILE A 607 30.45 -33.21 -8.57
C ILE A 607 29.90 -34.57 -8.12
N GLU A 608 29.46 -35.42 -9.05
CA GLU A 608 28.93 -36.75 -8.73
C GLU A 608 29.99 -37.64 -8.08
N ALA A 609 31.25 -37.62 -8.59
CA ALA A 609 32.35 -38.38 -8.01
C ALA A 609 32.76 -37.93 -6.60
N GLU A 610 32.80 -36.62 -6.36
CA GLU A 610 33.25 -36.07 -5.06
C GLU A 610 32.13 -36.06 -4.00
N THR A 611 30.85 -35.95 -4.42
CA THR A 611 29.75 -35.76 -3.48
C THR A 611 28.88 -37.01 -3.29
N GLY A 612 28.82 -37.89 -4.29
CA GLY A 612 27.97 -39.09 -4.32
C GLY A 612 26.49 -38.78 -4.51
N VAL A 613 26.13 -37.52 -4.89
CA VAL A 613 24.73 -37.13 -5.15
C VAL A 613 24.55 -36.78 -6.62
N PRO A 614 23.33 -36.90 -7.17
CA PRO A 614 23.04 -36.57 -8.56
C PRO A 614 23.26 -35.09 -8.87
N TYR A 615 23.75 -34.81 -10.07
CA TYR A 615 23.90 -33.49 -10.65
C TYR A 615 22.84 -33.27 -11.73
N LEU A 616 22.08 -32.22 -11.60
CA LEU A 616 20.96 -31.83 -12.48
C LEU A 616 21.26 -30.49 -13.13
N PHE A 617 20.80 -30.30 -14.37
CA PHE A 617 20.84 -28.99 -15.03
C PHE A 617 19.59 -28.75 -15.87
N ALA A 618 19.16 -27.48 -15.95
CA ALA A 618 17.97 -27.13 -16.72
C ALA A 618 18.28 -26.95 -18.20
N PHE A 619 19.46 -26.39 -18.54
CA PHE A 619 19.88 -26.11 -19.92
C PHE A 619 21.34 -26.49 -20.13
N GLY A 620 21.62 -27.15 -21.26
CA GLY A 620 22.96 -27.36 -21.75
C GLY A 620 23.46 -26.21 -22.63
N LYS A 621 24.78 -26.12 -22.84
CA LYS A 621 25.41 -25.13 -23.71
C LYS A 621 24.87 -25.18 -25.16
N ASP A 622 24.58 -26.39 -25.67
CA ASP A 622 24.06 -26.62 -27.04
C ASP A 622 22.70 -25.96 -27.25
N GLU A 623 21.83 -26.03 -26.25
CA GLU A 623 20.49 -25.37 -26.30
C GLU A 623 20.60 -23.85 -26.40
N LEU A 624 21.72 -23.28 -25.94
CA LEU A 624 22.01 -21.85 -26.02
C LEU A 624 22.62 -21.40 -27.34
N GLY A 625 22.99 -22.34 -28.24
CA GLY A 625 23.68 -22.08 -29.48
C GLY A 625 25.08 -21.53 -29.27
N LEU A 626 25.84 -22.13 -28.34
CA LEU A 626 27.19 -21.74 -27.92
C LEU A 626 28.22 -22.85 -28.18
N ASP A 627 28.10 -23.49 -29.34
CA ASP A 627 29.02 -24.55 -29.81
C ASP A 627 30.45 -24.05 -30.08
#